data_b3cca1aad23c1ecd2ba215785f65d3e9
#
_entry.id   b3cca1aad23c1ecd2ba215785f65d3e9
#
_cell.length_a   1.000
_cell.length_b   1.000
_cell.length_c   1.000
_cell.angle_alpha   90.00
_cell.angle_beta   90.00
_cell.angle_gamma   90.00
#
_symmetry.space_group_name_H-M   'P 1'
#
loop_
_entity.id
_entity.type
_entity.pdbx_description
1 polymer ?
#
loop_
_entity_poly.entity_id
_entity_poly.type
_entity_poly.pdbx_seq_one_letter_code
_entity_poly.pdbx_strand_id
1 'polypeptide(L)'
;MAAFARRKAERLARPDPSRKRALDARAAELARLLNGRETFCTASSCDGRVLVLDTDGAGVQKKNCRWLLVTHGTCVKDDVMTALEKATGDVVFKFEPFVFHVLCRELQDAQLLHSVAVDSGFRNSGITVGRGGKITMAVRSTHCLEVPLSHKGRLMVSEEYIDFLVHIANQKMEENIRRIERFHKGLELALEAAIPADTLAPKGPEKSHSVYVHRRKRRSTREQADPSRELEPQDDPESSLDLFAEP
;
A
#
# COMPACT_ATOMS: atom_id res chain seq x y z
N MET A 1 13.60 -6.16 25.20
CA MET A 1 14.01 -7.21 24.24
C MET A 1 13.17 -8.47 24.36
N ALA A 2 13.05 -9.09 25.50
CA ALA A 2 12.30 -10.36 25.68
C ALA A 2 10.83 -10.35 25.22
N ALA A 3 10.09 -9.26 25.42
CA ALA A 3 8.67 -9.17 25.05
C ALA A 3 8.41 -9.20 23.54
N PHE A 4 9.26 -8.56 22.72
CA PHE A 4 9.11 -8.61 21.25
C PHE A 4 9.48 -10.00 20.71
N ALA A 5 10.60 -10.57 21.16
CA ALA A 5 11.04 -11.90 20.74
C ALA A 5 9.98 -12.99 21.04
N ARG A 6 9.38 -12.96 22.24
CA ARG A 6 8.29 -13.86 22.61
C ARG A 6 7.08 -13.69 21.67
N ARG A 7 6.63 -12.45 21.45
CA ARG A 7 5.51 -12.14 20.55
C ARG A 7 5.78 -12.58 19.11
N LYS A 8 7.02 -12.42 18.64
CA LYS A 8 7.44 -12.88 17.32
C LYS A 8 7.36 -14.40 17.23
N ALA A 9 7.93 -15.13 18.19
CA ALA A 9 7.88 -16.60 18.22
C ALA A 9 6.44 -17.13 18.25
N GLU A 10 5.59 -16.58 19.13
CA GLU A 10 4.17 -16.94 19.23
C GLU A 10 3.42 -16.70 17.91
N ARG A 11 3.76 -15.63 17.19
CA ARG A 11 3.10 -15.28 15.93
C ARG A 11 3.53 -16.19 14.78
N LEU A 12 4.83 -16.46 14.67
CA LEU A 12 5.37 -17.31 13.60
C LEU A 12 4.96 -18.79 13.77
N ALA A 13 4.64 -19.20 14.99
CA ALA A 13 4.12 -20.55 15.26
C ALA A 13 2.63 -20.73 14.87
N ARG A 14 1.89 -19.63 14.62
CA ARG A 14 0.47 -19.73 14.24
C ARG A 14 0.31 -20.02 12.75
N PRO A 15 -0.65 -20.90 12.38
CA PRO A 15 -0.99 -21.10 10.97
C PRO A 15 -1.52 -19.79 10.34
N ASP A 16 -1.37 -19.67 9.03
CA ASP A 16 -1.91 -18.53 8.28
C ASP A 16 -3.45 -18.53 8.35
N PRO A 17 -4.07 -17.47 8.90
CA PRO A 17 -5.53 -17.39 9.04
C PRO A 17 -6.23 -16.98 7.72
N SER A 18 -5.49 -16.76 6.63
CA SER A 18 -6.07 -16.39 5.34
C SER A 18 -6.90 -17.52 4.73
N ARG A 19 -7.82 -17.18 3.83
CA ARG A 19 -8.60 -18.20 3.10
C ARG A 19 -7.72 -19.15 2.28
N LYS A 20 -6.60 -18.63 1.76
CA LYS A 20 -5.62 -19.40 0.98
C LYS A 20 -4.78 -20.34 1.86
N ARG A 21 -4.69 -20.05 3.16
CA ARG A 21 -3.84 -20.77 4.15
C ARG A 21 -2.36 -20.85 3.74
N ALA A 22 -1.93 -19.98 2.85
CA ALA A 22 -0.56 -19.89 2.37
C ALA A 22 -0.23 -18.44 1.96
N LEU A 23 1.02 -18.04 2.16
CA LEU A 23 1.53 -16.77 1.65
C LEU A 23 1.66 -16.83 0.12
N ASP A 24 1.44 -15.72 -0.52
CA ASP A 24 1.79 -15.54 -1.93
C ASP A 24 3.32 -15.57 -2.09
N ALA A 25 3.80 -15.97 -3.26
CA ALA A 25 5.22 -16.30 -3.46
C ALA A 25 6.16 -15.12 -3.11
N ARG A 26 5.86 -13.92 -3.63
CA ARG A 26 6.69 -12.72 -3.39
C ARG A 26 6.61 -12.26 -1.94
N ALA A 27 5.42 -12.29 -1.34
CA ALA A 27 5.24 -11.99 0.08
C ALA A 27 5.98 -12.99 0.97
N ALA A 28 6.07 -14.27 0.58
CA ALA A 28 6.81 -15.29 1.31
C ALA A 28 8.32 -15.03 1.31
N GLU A 29 8.89 -14.55 0.19
CA GLU A 29 10.31 -14.16 0.11
C GLU A 29 10.61 -12.97 1.02
N LEU A 30 9.80 -11.92 0.95
CA LEU A 30 9.90 -10.75 1.83
C LEU A 30 9.73 -11.13 3.30
N ALA A 31 8.78 -12.02 3.59
CA ALA A 31 8.55 -12.51 4.96
C ALA A 31 9.76 -13.29 5.49
N ARG A 32 10.39 -14.13 4.66
CA ARG A 32 11.60 -14.87 5.03
C ARG A 32 12.76 -13.90 5.35
N LEU A 33 12.98 -12.91 4.48
CA LEU A 33 14.03 -11.89 4.65
C LEU A 33 13.84 -11.13 5.97
N LEU A 34 12.64 -10.64 6.25
CA LEU A 34 12.36 -9.85 7.46
C LEU A 34 12.29 -10.71 8.72
N ASN A 35 11.66 -11.87 8.67
CA ASN A 35 11.55 -12.75 9.83
C ASN A 35 12.90 -13.35 10.25
N GLY A 36 13.88 -13.40 9.35
CA GLY A 36 15.27 -13.75 9.67
C GLY A 36 15.97 -12.71 10.54
N ARG A 37 15.46 -11.48 10.66
CA ARG A 37 16.04 -10.41 11.51
C ARG A 37 15.31 -10.33 12.84
N GLU A 38 16.01 -10.08 13.93
CA GLU A 38 15.43 -10.00 15.29
C GLU A 38 14.44 -8.85 15.46
N THR A 39 14.57 -7.78 14.65
CA THR A 39 13.83 -6.54 14.79
C THR A 39 12.49 -6.53 14.07
N PHE A 40 12.20 -7.52 13.22
CA PHE A 40 10.99 -7.59 12.42
C PHE A 40 10.18 -8.86 12.66
N CYS A 41 8.87 -8.73 12.52
CA CYS A 41 7.95 -9.86 12.49
C CYS A 41 6.80 -9.56 11.52
N THR A 42 6.65 -10.34 10.46
CA THR A 42 5.57 -10.17 9.49
C THR A 42 4.20 -10.49 10.10
N ALA A 43 3.18 -9.76 9.69
CA ALA A 43 1.86 -9.85 10.28
C ALA A 43 0.79 -10.37 9.32
N SER A 44 0.62 -9.74 8.18
CA SER A 44 -0.30 -10.14 7.11
C SER A 44 0.20 -9.58 5.79
N SER A 45 -0.09 -10.28 4.70
CA SER A 45 0.35 -9.89 3.36
C SER A 45 -0.62 -10.40 2.29
N CYS A 46 -0.55 -9.75 1.13
CA CYS A 46 -1.17 -10.18 -0.11
C CYS A 46 -0.37 -9.56 -1.26
N ASP A 47 0.04 -10.36 -2.25
CA ASP A 47 0.80 -9.88 -3.42
C ASP A 47 0.00 -8.98 -4.36
N GLY A 48 -1.30 -8.85 -4.11
CA GLY A 48 -2.28 -8.20 -4.96
C GLY A 48 -3.22 -9.22 -5.60
N ARG A 49 -4.39 -8.76 -6.04
CA ARG A 49 -5.40 -9.64 -6.62
C ARG A 49 -6.44 -8.88 -7.44
N VAL A 50 -7.01 -9.57 -8.42
CA VAL A 50 -8.22 -9.16 -9.11
C VAL A 50 -9.40 -9.91 -8.51
N LEU A 51 -10.51 -9.22 -8.29
CA LEU A 51 -11.71 -9.71 -7.63
C LEU A 51 -12.96 -9.35 -8.44
N VAL A 52 -13.93 -10.26 -8.47
CA VAL A 52 -15.34 -9.97 -8.80
C VAL A 52 -16.15 -10.34 -7.57
N LEU A 53 -16.82 -9.36 -6.99
CA LEU A 53 -17.60 -9.50 -5.77
C LEU A 53 -19.07 -9.20 -6.08
N ASP A 54 -19.97 -10.06 -5.58
CA ASP A 54 -21.41 -9.85 -5.62
C ASP A 54 -21.91 -9.47 -4.22
N THR A 55 -22.62 -8.35 -4.10
CA THR A 55 -23.07 -7.76 -2.83
C THR A 55 -24.59 -7.61 -2.81
N ASP A 56 -25.17 -7.65 -1.62
CA ASP A 56 -26.61 -7.54 -1.41
C ASP A 56 -27.13 -6.07 -1.43
N GLY A 57 -26.38 -5.14 -2.06
CA GLY A 57 -26.77 -3.72 -2.13
C GLY A 57 -26.53 -2.90 -0.86
N ALA A 58 -26.11 -3.51 0.25
CA ALA A 58 -25.81 -2.85 1.51
C ALA A 58 -24.38 -2.23 1.58
N GLY A 59 -23.73 -2.04 0.42
CA GLY A 59 -22.34 -1.58 0.30
C GLY A 59 -21.33 -2.72 0.29
N VAL A 60 -20.13 -2.43 -0.25
CA VAL A 60 -19.05 -3.41 -0.43
C VAL A 60 -18.38 -3.72 0.91
N GLN A 61 -19.01 -4.52 1.75
CA GLN A 61 -18.37 -5.06 2.95
C GLN A 61 -17.87 -6.48 2.65
N LYS A 62 -16.57 -6.72 2.80
CA LYS A 62 -15.93 -8.04 2.57
C LYS A 62 -16.55 -9.20 3.38
N LYS A 63 -17.32 -8.90 4.42
CA LYS A 63 -17.97 -9.91 5.28
C LYS A 63 -19.26 -10.47 4.69
N ASN A 64 -20.00 -9.69 3.90
CA ASN A 64 -21.35 -10.04 3.42
C ASN A 64 -21.40 -10.05 1.89
N CYS A 65 -20.31 -10.33 1.20
CA CYS A 65 -20.26 -10.44 -0.24
C CYS A 65 -19.92 -11.87 -0.68
N ARG A 66 -20.46 -12.27 -1.82
CA ARG A 66 -20.11 -13.51 -2.50
C ARG A 66 -18.93 -13.24 -3.43
N TRP A 67 -17.89 -14.03 -3.30
CA TRP A 67 -16.67 -13.92 -4.11
C TRP A 67 -16.89 -14.78 -5.38
N LEU A 68 -17.11 -14.12 -6.50
CA LEU A 68 -17.37 -14.79 -7.79
C LEU A 68 -16.07 -15.15 -8.51
N LEU A 69 -15.06 -14.27 -8.44
CA LEU A 69 -13.73 -14.48 -8.98
C LEU A 69 -12.67 -13.95 -8.01
N VAL A 70 -11.57 -14.70 -7.88
CA VAL A 70 -10.35 -14.25 -7.18
C VAL A 70 -9.16 -14.80 -7.94
N THR A 71 -8.27 -13.92 -8.42
CA THR A 71 -6.99 -14.32 -8.97
C THR A 71 -5.86 -13.45 -8.42
N HIS A 72 -4.71 -14.06 -8.11
CA HIS A 72 -3.48 -13.39 -7.69
C HIS A 72 -2.51 -13.15 -8.86
N GLY A 73 -2.96 -13.44 -10.07
CA GLY A 73 -2.28 -13.18 -11.33
C GLY A 73 -3.10 -12.32 -12.26
N THR A 74 -2.81 -12.40 -13.54
CA THR A 74 -3.64 -11.82 -14.61
C THR A 74 -4.97 -12.56 -14.72
N CYS A 75 -5.98 -11.90 -15.25
CA CYS A 75 -7.27 -12.49 -15.60
C CYS A 75 -7.59 -12.25 -17.08
N VAL A 76 -8.51 -13.00 -17.62
CA VAL A 76 -9.05 -12.80 -18.98
C VAL A 76 -10.53 -12.40 -18.91
N LYS A 77 -11.05 -11.83 -20.00
CA LYS A 77 -12.44 -11.41 -20.10
C LYS A 77 -13.41 -12.55 -19.74
N ASP A 78 -13.15 -13.75 -20.24
CA ASP A 78 -14.03 -14.92 -20.07
C ASP A 78 -14.17 -15.34 -18.60
N ASP A 79 -13.11 -15.17 -17.78
CA ASP A 79 -13.18 -15.41 -16.34
C ASP A 79 -14.20 -14.49 -15.66
N VAL A 80 -14.19 -13.20 -16.07
CA VAL A 80 -15.12 -12.19 -15.53
C VAL A 80 -16.55 -12.45 -16.03
N MET A 81 -16.72 -12.78 -17.30
CA MET A 81 -18.04 -13.10 -17.87
C MET A 81 -18.67 -14.32 -17.20
N THR A 82 -17.91 -15.40 -17.03
CA THR A 82 -18.35 -16.60 -16.29
C THR A 82 -18.70 -16.30 -14.83
N ALA A 83 -17.98 -15.36 -14.20
CA ALA A 83 -18.30 -14.91 -12.85
C ALA A 83 -19.62 -14.13 -12.82
N LEU A 84 -19.88 -13.27 -13.82
CA LEU A 84 -21.10 -12.49 -13.92
C LEU A 84 -22.36 -13.34 -14.16
N GLU A 85 -22.26 -14.46 -14.84
CA GLU A 85 -23.39 -15.42 -15.01
C GLU A 85 -23.94 -15.93 -13.66
N LYS A 86 -23.08 -15.98 -12.64
CA LYS A 86 -23.43 -16.44 -11.29
C LYS A 86 -23.92 -15.30 -10.39
N ALA A 87 -23.89 -14.07 -10.88
CA ALA A 87 -24.23 -12.89 -10.10
C ALA A 87 -25.74 -12.74 -9.94
N THR A 88 -26.18 -12.27 -8.78
CA THR A 88 -27.60 -12.05 -8.46
C THR A 88 -27.88 -10.66 -7.90
N GLY A 89 -26.83 -9.93 -7.50
CA GLY A 89 -26.92 -8.63 -6.84
C GLY A 89 -26.11 -7.52 -7.51
N ASP A 90 -25.50 -6.69 -6.69
CA ASP A 90 -24.63 -5.60 -7.11
C ASP A 90 -23.19 -6.10 -7.25
N VAL A 91 -22.70 -6.20 -8.48
CA VAL A 91 -21.37 -6.72 -8.77
C VAL A 91 -20.36 -5.59 -8.86
N VAL A 92 -19.22 -5.80 -8.21
CA VAL A 92 -18.07 -4.88 -8.26
C VAL A 92 -16.83 -5.63 -8.73
N PHE A 93 -16.19 -5.09 -9.77
CA PHE A 93 -14.86 -5.50 -10.23
C PHE A 93 -13.80 -4.71 -9.48
N LYS A 94 -12.79 -5.40 -8.93
CA LYS A 94 -11.73 -4.74 -8.15
C LYS A 94 -10.36 -5.28 -8.50
N PHE A 95 -9.37 -4.38 -8.51
CA PHE A 95 -7.98 -4.71 -8.35
C PHE A 95 -7.49 -4.16 -7.01
N GLU A 96 -6.97 -5.03 -6.15
CA GLU A 96 -6.33 -4.68 -4.89
C GLU A 96 -4.81 -4.89 -5.02
N PRO A 97 -3.99 -3.85 -4.83
CA PRO A 97 -2.53 -3.96 -4.92
C PRO A 97 -1.94 -4.67 -3.70
N PHE A 98 -0.62 -4.87 -3.74
CA PHE A 98 0.18 -5.40 -2.64
C PHE A 98 -0.08 -4.68 -1.31
N VAL A 99 -0.26 -5.48 -0.27
CA VAL A 99 -0.35 -5.03 1.12
C VAL A 99 0.55 -5.90 1.98
N PHE A 100 1.39 -5.26 2.80
CA PHE A 100 2.31 -5.98 3.67
C PHE A 100 2.42 -5.28 5.03
N HIS A 101 2.11 -6.00 6.10
CA HIS A 101 2.18 -5.49 7.46
C HIS A 101 3.32 -6.14 8.22
N VAL A 102 4.15 -5.32 8.87
CA VAL A 102 5.30 -5.75 9.64
C VAL A 102 5.23 -5.14 11.04
N LEU A 103 5.39 -5.95 12.05
CA LEU A 103 5.66 -5.51 13.41
C LEU A 103 7.16 -5.20 13.50
N CYS A 104 7.49 -4.01 13.98
CA CYS A 104 8.86 -3.57 14.20
C CYS A 104 9.14 -3.51 15.70
N ARG A 105 10.38 -3.82 16.08
CA ARG A 105 10.81 -3.74 17.49
C ARG A 105 10.88 -2.30 17.94
N GLU A 106 11.48 -1.45 17.10
CA GLU A 106 11.72 -0.02 17.37
C GLU A 106 11.18 0.86 16.24
N LEU A 107 11.04 2.16 16.51
CA LEU A 107 10.55 3.11 15.53
C LEU A 107 11.53 3.29 14.35
N GLN A 108 12.82 3.22 14.61
CA GLN A 108 13.87 3.31 13.59
C GLN A 108 13.78 2.16 12.58
N ASP A 109 13.50 0.94 13.05
CA ASP A 109 13.25 -0.21 12.18
C ASP A 109 12.06 0.05 11.24
N ALA A 110 10.97 0.63 11.78
CA ALA A 110 9.80 0.96 11.00
C ALA A 110 10.06 2.10 9.99
N GLN A 111 10.88 3.09 10.36
CA GLN A 111 11.28 4.21 9.49
C GLN A 111 12.15 3.72 8.33
N LEU A 112 13.05 2.76 8.57
CA LEU A 112 13.85 2.12 7.51
C LEU A 112 12.93 1.45 6.48
N LEU A 113 11.99 0.61 6.94
CA LEU A 113 11.02 -0.04 6.04
C LEU A 113 10.14 0.98 5.30
N HIS A 114 9.75 2.07 5.97
CA HIS A 114 8.92 3.11 5.38
C HIS A 114 9.65 3.83 4.25
N SER A 115 10.92 4.22 4.46
CA SER A 115 11.73 4.86 3.42
C SER A 115 11.84 3.96 2.18
N VAL A 116 12.23 2.70 2.36
CA VAL A 116 12.34 1.73 1.25
C VAL A 116 10.99 1.53 0.54
N ALA A 117 9.87 1.48 1.28
CA ALA A 117 8.55 1.33 0.68
C ALA A 117 8.16 2.55 -0.18
N VAL A 118 8.41 3.76 0.30
CA VAL A 118 8.14 5.01 -0.43
C VAL A 118 8.98 5.09 -1.70
N ASP A 119 10.27 4.80 -1.62
CA ASP A 119 11.21 4.81 -2.74
C ASP A 119 10.84 3.76 -3.80
N SER A 120 10.22 2.65 -3.38
CA SER A 120 9.73 1.60 -4.28
C SER A 120 8.38 1.91 -4.93
N GLY A 121 7.74 3.05 -4.57
CA GLY A 121 6.46 3.49 -5.11
C GLY A 121 5.24 3.19 -4.25
N PHE A 122 5.41 2.64 -3.02
CA PHE A 122 4.33 2.43 -2.05
C PHE A 122 4.10 3.67 -1.18
N ARG A 123 3.75 4.79 -1.81
CA ARG A 123 3.68 6.13 -1.18
C ARG A 123 2.57 6.27 -0.13
N ASN A 124 1.59 5.36 -0.10
CA ASN A 124 0.53 5.34 0.92
C ASN A 124 0.87 4.45 2.13
N SER A 125 2.14 4.13 2.27
CA SER A 125 2.66 3.39 3.41
C SER A 125 2.65 4.25 4.67
N GLY A 126 2.55 3.60 5.84
CA GLY A 126 2.49 4.34 7.09
C GLY A 126 2.88 3.51 8.31
N ILE A 127 3.32 4.22 9.35
CA ILE A 127 3.70 3.65 10.64
C ILE A 127 2.60 3.97 11.64
N THR A 128 2.17 2.94 12.38
CA THR A 128 1.20 3.08 13.46
C THR A 128 1.85 2.65 14.77
N VAL A 129 1.81 3.53 15.78
CA VAL A 129 2.21 3.21 17.14
C VAL A 129 0.94 2.99 17.96
N GLY A 130 0.70 1.73 18.31
CA GLY A 130 -0.47 1.32 19.08
C GLY A 130 -0.28 1.46 20.58
N ARG A 131 -1.36 1.27 21.33
CA ARG A 131 -1.31 1.23 22.80
C ARG A 131 -0.30 0.17 23.26
N GLY A 132 0.49 0.49 24.28
CA GLY A 132 1.56 -0.38 24.78
C GLY A 132 2.82 -0.44 23.89
N GLY A 133 3.03 0.57 23.02
CA GLY A 133 4.26 0.71 22.24
C GLY A 133 4.41 -0.27 21.07
N LYS A 134 3.32 -0.92 20.65
CA LYS A 134 3.35 -1.80 19.48
C LYS A 134 3.51 -0.99 18.20
N ILE A 135 4.62 -1.15 17.51
CA ILE A 135 4.93 -0.45 16.26
C ILE A 135 4.59 -1.38 15.09
N THR A 136 3.75 -0.89 14.17
CA THR A 136 3.37 -1.61 12.95
C THR A 136 3.63 -0.74 11.74
N MET A 137 4.41 -1.24 10.81
CA MET A 137 4.60 -0.66 9.50
C MET A 137 3.63 -1.32 8.52
N ALA A 138 2.91 -0.52 7.74
CA ALA A 138 2.02 -0.98 6.68
C ALA A 138 2.52 -0.49 5.34
N VAL A 139 2.97 -1.40 4.47
CA VAL A 139 3.29 -1.13 3.07
C VAL A 139 2.00 -1.16 2.29
N ARG A 140 1.65 -0.06 1.61
CA ARG A 140 0.37 0.13 0.90
C ARG A 140 0.54 0.98 -0.34
N SER A 141 -0.39 0.79 -1.30
CA SER A 141 -0.48 1.59 -2.52
C SER A 141 -1.91 2.10 -2.73
N THR A 142 -2.05 3.26 -3.36
CA THR A 142 -3.33 3.85 -3.80
C THR A 142 -3.75 3.38 -5.20
N HIS A 143 -2.91 2.59 -5.87
CA HIS A 143 -3.12 2.25 -7.27
C HIS A 143 -4.13 1.06 -7.44
N CYS A 144 -5.23 1.11 -6.71
CA CYS A 144 -6.35 0.19 -6.82
C CYS A 144 -7.24 0.51 -8.03
N LEU A 145 -8.17 -0.40 -8.31
CA LEU A 145 -9.29 -0.21 -9.23
C LEU A 145 -10.55 -0.74 -8.55
N GLU A 146 -11.65 0.00 -8.63
CA GLU A 146 -12.95 -0.43 -8.11
C GLU A 146 -14.04 0.11 -9.03
N VAL A 147 -14.77 -0.78 -9.70
CA VAL A 147 -15.76 -0.42 -10.71
C VAL A 147 -17.03 -1.24 -10.49
N PRO A 148 -18.19 -0.60 -10.22
CA PRO A 148 -19.48 -1.26 -10.23
C PRO A 148 -19.82 -1.77 -11.64
N LEU A 149 -20.14 -3.06 -11.77
CA LEU A 149 -20.54 -3.67 -13.05
C LEU A 149 -22.05 -3.86 -13.18
N SER A 150 -22.75 -4.13 -12.07
CA SER A 150 -24.19 -4.32 -12.07
C SER A 150 -24.86 -3.59 -10.90
N HIS A 151 -26.15 -3.32 -11.06
CA HIS A 151 -27.01 -2.76 -10.02
C HIS A 151 -28.32 -3.53 -9.97
N LYS A 152 -28.71 -4.04 -8.81
CA LYS A 152 -29.92 -4.86 -8.57
C LYS A 152 -30.02 -6.03 -9.56
N GLY A 153 -28.93 -6.74 -9.78
CA GLY A 153 -28.83 -7.88 -10.69
C GLY A 153 -28.80 -7.52 -12.18
N ARG A 154 -28.89 -6.24 -12.55
CA ARG A 154 -28.80 -5.78 -13.94
C ARG A 154 -27.40 -5.32 -14.28
N LEU A 155 -26.81 -5.89 -15.34
CA LEU A 155 -25.52 -5.43 -15.88
C LEU A 155 -25.66 -4.01 -16.43
N MET A 156 -24.75 -3.11 -16.03
CA MET A 156 -24.76 -1.69 -16.38
C MET A 156 -23.68 -1.30 -17.40
N VAL A 157 -22.83 -2.25 -17.79
CA VAL A 157 -21.66 -2.03 -18.65
C VAL A 157 -21.69 -3.02 -19.84
N SER A 158 -21.03 -2.66 -20.96
CA SER A 158 -20.90 -3.55 -22.11
C SER A 158 -19.77 -4.57 -21.94
N GLU A 159 -19.75 -5.60 -22.76
CA GLU A 159 -18.67 -6.59 -22.77
C GLU A 159 -17.33 -6.00 -23.20
N GLU A 160 -17.33 -5.04 -24.11
CA GLU A 160 -16.12 -4.33 -24.55
C GLU A 160 -15.53 -3.53 -23.41
N TYR A 161 -16.39 -2.92 -22.56
CA TYR A 161 -15.93 -2.20 -21.38
C TYR A 161 -15.34 -3.17 -20.34
N ILE A 162 -15.90 -4.36 -20.19
CA ILE A 162 -15.34 -5.40 -19.30
C ILE A 162 -13.96 -5.83 -19.79
N ASP A 163 -13.78 -6.03 -21.10
CA ASP A 163 -12.47 -6.36 -21.68
C ASP A 163 -11.42 -5.27 -21.42
N PHE A 164 -11.83 -4.00 -21.62
CA PHE A 164 -11.00 -2.85 -21.29
C PHE A 164 -10.62 -2.81 -19.79
N LEU A 165 -11.55 -3.07 -18.87
CA LEU A 165 -11.27 -3.12 -17.44
C LEU A 165 -10.28 -4.24 -17.07
N VAL A 166 -10.41 -5.40 -17.70
CA VAL A 166 -9.49 -6.54 -17.53
C VAL A 166 -8.09 -6.13 -17.97
N HIS A 167 -7.96 -5.48 -19.14
CA HIS A 167 -6.69 -4.96 -19.63
C HIS A 167 -6.05 -3.98 -18.63
N ILE A 168 -6.81 -3.01 -18.11
CA ILE A 168 -6.33 -2.06 -17.10
C ILE A 168 -5.93 -2.76 -15.79
N ALA A 169 -6.70 -3.75 -15.34
CA ALA A 169 -6.36 -4.52 -14.13
C ALA A 169 -5.06 -5.31 -14.29
N ASN A 170 -4.83 -5.90 -15.47
CA ASN A 170 -3.61 -6.61 -15.78
C ASN A 170 -2.39 -5.68 -15.83
N GLN A 171 -2.50 -4.50 -16.44
CA GLN A 171 -1.46 -3.47 -16.40
C GLN A 171 -1.12 -3.04 -14.95
N LYS A 172 -2.15 -2.86 -14.13
CA LYS A 172 -1.97 -2.55 -12.70
C LYS A 172 -1.28 -3.70 -11.96
N MET A 173 -1.61 -4.95 -12.28
CA MET A 173 -0.96 -6.12 -11.69
C MET A 173 0.53 -6.18 -12.07
N GLU A 174 0.89 -5.91 -13.31
CA GLU A 174 2.29 -5.86 -13.76
C GLU A 174 3.08 -4.77 -13.02
N GLU A 175 2.54 -3.56 -12.94
CA GLU A 175 3.21 -2.48 -12.20
C GLU A 175 3.31 -2.79 -10.69
N ASN A 176 2.30 -3.44 -10.13
CA ASN A 176 2.32 -3.91 -8.75
C ASN A 176 3.47 -4.91 -8.52
N ILE A 177 3.68 -5.85 -9.43
CA ILE A 177 4.79 -6.81 -9.40
C ILE A 177 6.13 -6.07 -9.44
N ARG A 178 6.31 -5.12 -10.37
CA ARG A 178 7.53 -4.31 -10.47
C ARG A 178 7.83 -3.53 -9.18
N ARG A 179 6.78 -3.02 -8.50
CA ARG A 179 6.93 -2.33 -7.20
C ARG A 179 7.37 -3.28 -6.10
N ILE A 180 6.82 -4.50 -6.05
CA ILE A 180 7.23 -5.51 -5.08
C ILE A 180 8.70 -5.88 -5.29
N GLU A 181 9.14 -6.07 -6.53
CA GLU A 181 10.54 -6.38 -6.86
C GLU A 181 11.50 -5.25 -6.47
N ARG A 182 11.12 -3.98 -6.75
CA ARG A 182 11.90 -2.81 -6.28
C ARG A 182 11.97 -2.76 -4.75
N PHE A 183 10.86 -3.05 -4.07
CA PHE A 183 10.80 -3.07 -2.62
C PHE A 183 11.69 -4.18 -2.04
N HIS A 184 11.65 -5.38 -2.61
CA HIS A 184 12.49 -6.50 -2.20
C HIS A 184 13.98 -6.14 -2.32
N LYS A 185 14.41 -5.70 -3.49
CA LYS A 185 15.79 -5.29 -3.75
C LYS A 185 16.24 -4.13 -2.85
N GLY A 186 15.41 -3.10 -2.71
CA GLY A 186 15.71 -1.96 -1.83
C GLY A 186 15.83 -2.38 -0.36
N LEU A 187 15.00 -3.33 0.07
CA LEU A 187 15.02 -3.87 1.42
C LEU A 187 16.30 -4.69 1.70
N GLU A 188 16.74 -5.53 0.77
CA GLU A 188 18.01 -6.27 0.87
C GLU A 188 19.17 -5.30 1.10
N LEU A 189 19.31 -4.30 0.24
CA LEU A 189 20.37 -3.29 0.32
C LEU A 189 20.33 -2.51 1.64
N ALA A 190 19.14 -2.08 2.08
CA ALA A 190 18.96 -1.32 3.30
C ALA A 190 19.29 -2.14 4.56
N LEU A 191 18.94 -3.44 4.56
CA LEU A 191 19.23 -4.35 5.67
C LEU A 191 20.70 -4.77 5.71
N GLU A 192 21.39 -4.82 4.59
CA GLU A 192 22.85 -5.04 4.54
C GLU A 192 23.61 -3.82 5.06
N ALA A 193 23.22 -2.61 4.63
CA ALA A 193 23.83 -1.36 5.08
C ALA A 193 23.60 -1.09 6.58
N ALA A 194 22.54 -1.63 7.18
CA ALA A 194 22.23 -1.50 8.60
C ALA A 194 23.03 -2.45 9.51
N ILE A 195 23.83 -3.36 8.95
CA ILE A 195 24.76 -4.19 9.73
C ILE A 195 25.92 -3.29 10.14
N PRO A 196 26.19 -3.08 11.46
CA PRO A 196 27.32 -2.28 11.87
C PRO A 196 28.62 -2.87 11.32
N ALA A 197 29.47 -2.02 10.75
CA ALA A 197 30.79 -2.39 10.22
C ALA A 197 31.79 -2.88 11.30
N ASP A 198 31.33 -3.05 12.55
CA ASP A 198 32.14 -3.36 13.73
C ASP A 198 32.62 -4.83 13.80
N THR A 199 32.36 -5.64 12.77
CA THR A 199 32.85 -7.03 12.74
C THR A 199 34.08 -7.24 11.85
N LEU A 200 34.59 -6.22 11.16
CA LEU A 200 35.67 -6.44 10.17
C LEU A 200 36.72 -5.34 10.02
N ALA A 201 36.96 -4.39 10.95
CA ALA A 201 38.20 -3.56 10.86
C ALA A 201 38.53 -2.76 12.14
N PRO A 202 39.81 -2.45 12.41
CA PRO A 202 40.23 -1.66 13.57
C PRO A 202 39.93 -0.17 13.40
N LYS A 203 39.56 0.46 14.51
CA LYS A 203 39.13 1.86 14.62
C LYS A 203 40.15 2.85 14.03
N GLY A 204 39.75 3.57 12.99
CA GLY A 204 40.36 4.83 12.55
C GLY A 204 39.49 6.01 13.02
N PRO A 205 40.04 7.26 13.12
CA PRO A 205 39.42 8.35 13.89
C PRO A 205 38.13 8.88 13.25
N GLU A 206 37.12 9.09 14.11
CA GLU A 206 35.82 9.65 13.81
C GLU A 206 35.91 11.01 13.09
N LYS A 207 35.32 11.09 11.92
CA LYS A 207 34.95 12.37 11.28
C LYS A 207 33.50 12.67 11.60
N SER A 208 33.25 13.72 12.38
CA SER A 208 31.93 14.23 12.69
C SER A 208 31.22 14.69 11.43
N HIS A 209 30.13 14.03 11.06
CA HIS A 209 29.21 14.51 10.02
C HIS A 209 28.28 15.55 10.63
N SER A 210 28.38 16.79 10.14
CA SER A 210 27.47 17.88 10.49
C SER A 210 26.07 17.54 9.95
N VAL A 211 25.11 17.46 10.85
CA VAL A 211 23.68 17.34 10.52
C VAL A 211 23.23 18.64 9.85
N TYR A 212 22.84 18.55 8.58
CA TYR A 212 22.32 19.70 7.83
C TYR A 212 20.89 20.00 8.33
N VAL A 213 20.76 20.96 9.26
CA VAL A 213 19.49 21.46 9.74
C VAL A 213 18.96 22.51 8.77
N HIS A 214 17.93 22.19 8.00
CA HIS A 214 17.22 23.15 7.18
C HIS A 214 16.49 24.17 8.07
N ARG A 215 17.15 25.27 8.40
CA ARG A 215 16.57 26.39 9.13
C ARG A 215 15.74 27.23 8.15
N ARG A 216 14.40 27.03 8.14
CA ARG A 216 13.47 27.94 7.45
C ARG A 216 13.63 29.34 8.04
N LYS A 217 14.25 30.26 7.28
CA LYS A 217 14.30 31.68 7.60
C LYS A 217 12.89 32.26 7.54
N ARG A 218 12.26 32.47 8.69
CA ARG A 218 11.08 33.32 8.81
C ARG A 218 11.51 34.74 8.50
N ARG A 219 11.12 35.28 7.36
CA ARG A 219 11.26 36.68 7.02
C ARG A 219 10.18 37.46 7.79
N SER A 220 10.56 38.13 8.86
CA SER A 220 9.68 39.10 9.51
C SER A 220 9.85 40.43 8.79
N THR A 221 8.92 40.76 7.93
CA THR A 221 8.70 42.14 7.48
C THR A 221 7.62 42.73 8.37
N ARG A 222 8.06 43.63 9.24
CA ARG A 222 7.20 44.49 10.02
C ARG A 222 6.99 45.72 9.17
N GLU A 223 5.85 45.82 8.47
CA GLU A 223 5.33 47.02 7.87
C GLU A 223 4.03 47.42 8.56
N GLN A 224 3.98 48.70 8.91
CA GLN A 224 2.85 49.31 9.61
C GLN A 224 1.62 49.35 8.67
N ALA A 225 0.49 48.90 9.19
CA ALA A 225 -0.79 48.94 8.49
C ALA A 225 -1.37 50.37 8.51
N ASP A 226 -1.69 50.87 7.34
CA ASP A 226 -2.55 52.02 7.13
C ASP A 226 -4.03 51.54 7.02
N PRO A 227 -4.97 52.07 7.80
CA PRO A 227 -6.32 51.49 7.91
C PRO A 227 -7.35 52.09 6.95
N SER A 228 -6.98 52.27 5.68
CA SER A 228 -7.95 52.78 4.70
C SER A 228 -7.66 52.26 3.29
N ARG A 229 -7.89 50.98 3.07
CA ARG A 229 -8.02 50.44 1.71
C ARG A 229 -8.97 49.25 1.69
N GLU A 230 -10.15 49.48 1.11
CA GLU A 230 -11.12 48.43 0.78
C GLU A 230 -10.45 47.40 -0.17
N LEU A 231 -10.58 46.14 0.17
CA LEU A 231 -10.12 45.00 -0.63
C LEU A 231 -11.29 44.54 -1.52
N GLU A 232 -11.17 44.73 -2.79
CA GLU A 232 -11.97 43.99 -3.77
C GLU A 232 -11.46 42.53 -3.85
N PRO A 233 -12.36 41.52 -4.04
CA PRO A 233 -11.96 40.14 -4.16
C PRO A 233 -11.26 39.89 -5.50
N GLN A 234 -10.02 39.40 -5.44
CA GLN A 234 -9.32 38.86 -6.61
C GLN A 234 -9.80 37.43 -6.85
N ASP A 235 -10.41 37.24 -8.03
CA ASP A 235 -10.73 35.95 -8.58
C ASP A 235 -9.45 35.13 -8.82
N ASP A 236 -9.42 33.91 -8.27
CA ASP A 236 -8.33 32.94 -8.43
C ASP A 236 -8.57 32.14 -9.74
N PRO A 237 -7.66 32.18 -10.76
CA PRO A 237 -7.92 31.60 -12.08
C PRO A 237 -7.63 30.09 -12.20
N GLU A 238 -7.55 29.32 -11.13
CA GLU A 238 -7.18 27.90 -11.17
C GLU A 238 -8.23 26.88 -10.74
N SER A 239 -9.52 27.17 -10.86
CA SER A 239 -10.58 26.19 -10.59
C SER A 239 -11.59 26.01 -11.73
N SER A 240 -11.10 25.97 -12.97
CA SER A 240 -11.94 25.62 -14.13
C SER A 240 -11.34 24.42 -14.86
N LEU A 241 -11.56 23.23 -14.32
CA LEU A 241 -11.54 21.99 -15.09
C LEU A 241 -12.96 21.72 -15.58
N ASP A 242 -13.35 22.38 -16.67
CA ASP A 242 -14.50 21.99 -17.49
C ASP A 242 -14.20 20.66 -18.19
N LEU A 243 -14.59 19.56 -17.58
CA LEU A 243 -14.40 18.19 -18.07
C LEU A 243 -15.62 17.65 -18.84
N PHE A 244 -16.65 18.47 -19.09
CA PHE A 244 -17.83 18.11 -19.85
C PHE A 244 -18.34 19.29 -20.68
N ALA A 245 -17.77 19.49 -21.85
CA ALA A 245 -18.41 20.22 -22.93
C ALA A 245 -18.62 19.25 -24.08
N GLU A 246 -19.89 18.87 -24.30
CA GLU A 246 -20.37 18.21 -25.50
C GLU A 246 -20.34 19.15 -26.73
N PRO A 247 -20.41 18.54 -27.94
CA PRO A 247 -21.67 18.37 -28.63
C PRO A 247 -22.04 16.92 -28.86
#